data_420ae272ec3aeafbd13ac63b8510bba2
#
_entry.id   420ae272ec3aeafbd13ac63b8510bba2
#
_cell.length_a   1.000
_cell.length_b   1.000
_cell.length_c   1.000
_cell.angle_alpha   90.00
_cell.angle_beta   90.00
_cell.angle_gamma   90.00
#
_symmetry.space_group_name_H-M   'P 1'
#
loop_
_entity.id
_entity.type
_entity.pdbx_description
1 polymer ?
#
loop_
_entity_poly.entity_id
_entity_poly.type
_entity_poly.pdbx_seq_one_letter_code
_entity_poly.pdbx_strand_id
1 'polypeptide(L)'
;MQHSGWLAYNHKNPTDMHTFLHVADIGPLDAALAEAAEIKADRYQYEHLGRHRTVLLIFFNNSLRTRLSTQKAARNLGLDVVVLDVNQGAWKLETERGVVMDGDKSEHLLEAIPVMASYCDLIGVRTFAGLTDREADYAEHILSQFIRYSGRPVFSMESATAHPLQAFADLITIEEHKRKPRPKVVLTWAPHPRALPQAVPNSFAEWMRAADVDLVVTHPEGYELDPLFVGDARVEYDQRRAFEGADFIYAKNWSCPGVTRPADYGKVISRDMDWTVDEAHMALTNDACFMHCLPVRRNMIVSDAVIESPRSLVIPEAANREISATVVLKRMLQAL
;
A
#
# COMPACT_ATOMS: atom_id res chain seq x y z
N MET A 1 0.17 22.30 17.57
CA MET A 1 0.78 22.96 16.40
C MET A 1 2.15 22.36 16.17
N GLN A 2 2.29 21.39 15.26
CA GLN A 2 3.52 20.91 14.61
C GLN A 2 3.22 19.60 13.83
N HIS A 3 2.21 19.64 12.94
CA HIS A 3 1.88 18.52 12.05
C HIS A 3 2.37 18.73 10.60
N SER A 4 3.31 19.67 10.37
CA SER A 4 3.76 20.02 9.02
C SER A 4 5.14 19.50 8.63
N GLY A 5 5.71 18.58 9.40
CA GLY A 5 7.10 18.12 9.15
C GLY A 5 7.29 17.09 8.03
N TRP A 6 6.25 16.39 7.62
CA TRP A 6 6.37 15.30 6.64
C TRP A 6 6.14 15.70 5.17
N LEU A 7 5.45 16.83 4.94
CA LEU A 7 5.10 17.29 3.58
C LEU A 7 6.17 18.18 2.91
N ALA A 8 7.28 18.45 3.56
CA ALA A 8 8.35 19.30 3.03
C ALA A 8 9.54 18.52 2.46
N TYR A 9 9.34 17.30 1.95
CA TYR A 9 10.35 16.67 1.12
C TYR A 9 10.25 17.22 -0.29
N ASN A 10 11.15 18.18 -0.59
CA ASN A 10 11.34 18.80 -1.90
C ASN A 10 11.31 17.77 -3.03
N HIS A 11 10.68 18.16 -4.15
CA HIS A 11 10.77 17.50 -5.45
C HIS A 11 12.23 17.21 -5.80
N LYS A 12 12.74 16.08 -5.35
CA LYS A 12 14.03 15.57 -5.77
C LYS A 12 13.86 14.98 -7.16
N ASN A 13 14.90 15.09 -7.97
CA ASN A 13 15.01 14.50 -9.28
C ASN A 13 14.57 13.01 -9.20
N PRO A 14 13.77 12.45 -10.14
CA PRO A 14 13.37 11.02 -10.14
C PRO A 14 14.54 10.03 -10.01
N THR A 15 15.77 10.49 -10.27
CA THR A 15 17.01 9.72 -10.13
C THR A 15 17.61 9.73 -8.71
N ASP A 16 16.95 10.35 -7.71
CA ASP A 16 17.46 10.46 -6.33
C ASP A 16 16.45 9.89 -5.31
N MET A 17 15.93 8.67 -5.59
CA MET A 17 14.95 8.02 -4.75
C MET A 17 15.60 7.30 -3.56
N HIS A 18 15.69 7.98 -2.41
CA HIS A 18 16.15 7.37 -1.15
C HIS A 18 15.02 6.83 -0.28
N THR A 19 13.79 7.26 -0.53
CA THR A 19 12.59 6.76 0.17
C THR A 19 11.46 6.54 -0.82
N PHE A 20 10.60 5.54 -0.52
CA PHE A 20 9.36 5.34 -1.25
C PHE A 20 8.24 5.02 -0.27
N LEU A 21 7.39 6.01 0.02
CA LEU A 21 6.34 5.97 1.05
C LEU A 21 4.99 6.41 0.49
N HIS A 22 4.99 7.39 -0.43
CA HIS A 22 3.81 8.06 -0.96
C HIS A 22 3.92 8.25 -2.48
N VAL A 23 2.81 8.67 -3.10
CA VAL A 23 2.78 8.93 -4.55
C VAL A 23 3.79 10.01 -4.98
N ALA A 24 4.07 11.00 -4.13
CA ALA A 24 5.04 12.05 -4.43
C ALA A 24 6.47 11.53 -4.64
N ASP A 25 6.80 10.37 -4.04
CA ASP A 25 8.15 9.81 -4.15
C ASP A 25 8.42 9.15 -5.52
N ILE A 26 7.35 8.79 -6.27
CA ILE A 26 7.52 8.16 -7.59
C ILE A 26 7.78 9.19 -8.71
N GLY A 27 7.62 10.50 -8.43
CA GLY A 27 7.72 11.53 -9.47
C GLY A 27 6.56 11.50 -10.48
N PRO A 28 6.77 11.94 -11.74
CA PRO A 28 5.70 11.99 -12.74
C PRO A 28 5.09 10.61 -13.00
N LEU A 29 3.78 10.48 -12.83
CA LEU A 29 3.06 9.20 -12.97
C LEU A 29 3.13 8.64 -14.39
N ASP A 30 3.03 9.48 -15.41
CA ASP A 30 3.11 9.04 -16.81
C ASP A 30 4.46 8.37 -17.10
N ALA A 31 5.55 8.93 -16.57
CA ALA A 31 6.88 8.35 -16.72
C ALA A 31 6.99 7.01 -15.96
N ALA A 32 6.39 6.92 -14.77
CA ALA A 32 6.38 5.68 -13.99
C ALA A 32 5.53 4.57 -14.64
N LEU A 33 4.41 4.93 -15.24
CA LEU A 33 3.55 4.01 -15.99
C LEU A 33 4.21 3.52 -17.29
N ALA A 34 4.88 4.41 -18.03
CA ALA A 34 5.65 4.03 -19.21
C ALA A 34 6.78 3.06 -18.87
N GLU A 35 7.51 3.32 -17.77
CA GLU A 35 8.55 2.43 -17.26
C GLU A 35 7.99 1.07 -16.80
N ALA A 36 6.81 1.07 -16.16
CA ALA A 36 6.13 -0.16 -15.80
C ALA A 36 5.77 -1.02 -17.03
N ALA A 37 5.29 -0.40 -18.10
CA ALA A 37 5.00 -1.07 -19.37
C ALA A 37 6.26 -1.64 -20.03
N GLU A 38 7.36 -0.89 -20.02
CA GLU A 38 8.67 -1.33 -20.51
C GLU A 38 9.18 -2.56 -19.73
N ILE A 39 9.18 -2.50 -18.40
CA ILE A 39 9.57 -3.61 -17.52
C ILE A 39 8.67 -4.82 -17.72
N LYS A 40 7.38 -4.62 -17.96
CA LYS A 40 6.44 -5.71 -18.21
C LYS A 40 6.72 -6.43 -19.52
N ALA A 41 7.22 -5.71 -20.54
CA ALA A 41 7.63 -6.27 -21.82
C ALA A 41 8.93 -7.10 -21.72
N ASP A 42 9.92 -6.63 -20.95
CA ASP A 42 11.15 -7.37 -20.65
C ASP A 42 11.54 -7.21 -19.17
N ARG A 43 11.20 -8.20 -18.38
CA ARG A 43 11.39 -8.20 -16.92
C ARG A 43 12.85 -8.25 -16.46
N TYR A 44 13.76 -8.63 -17.33
CA TYR A 44 15.17 -8.85 -17.00
C TYR A 44 16.11 -7.80 -17.61
N GLN A 45 15.59 -6.85 -18.38
CA GLN A 45 16.43 -5.83 -19.05
C GLN A 45 17.36 -5.04 -18.11
N TYR A 46 16.98 -4.93 -16.84
CA TYR A 46 17.72 -4.21 -15.81
C TYR A 46 18.43 -5.13 -14.78
N GLU A 47 18.60 -6.42 -15.08
CA GLU A 47 19.22 -7.41 -14.19
C GLU A 47 20.61 -6.99 -13.71
N HIS A 48 21.35 -6.26 -14.54
CA HIS A 48 22.71 -5.79 -14.24
C HIS A 48 22.77 -4.79 -13.06
N LEU A 49 21.67 -4.08 -12.72
CA LEU A 49 21.66 -3.03 -11.70
C LEU A 49 21.83 -3.60 -10.27
N GLY A 50 21.32 -4.77 -10.01
CA GLY A 50 21.38 -5.41 -8.68
C GLY A 50 22.61 -6.31 -8.48
N ARG A 51 23.47 -6.48 -9.48
CA ARG A 51 24.61 -7.36 -9.37
C ARG A 51 25.52 -6.98 -8.19
N HIS A 52 25.80 -7.94 -7.30
CA HIS A 52 26.59 -7.76 -6.06
C HIS A 52 25.97 -6.78 -5.05
N ARG A 53 24.66 -6.57 -5.12
CA ARG A 53 23.88 -5.76 -4.17
C ARG A 53 22.81 -6.62 -3.51
N THR A 54 22.49 -6.27 -2.26
CA THR A 54 21.55 -7.02 -1.42
C THR A 54 20.39 -6.12 -1.04
N VAL A 55 19.16 -6.63 -1.16
CA VAL A 55 17.96 -6.02 -0.53
C VAL A 55 17.55 -6.82 0.69
N LEU A 56 17.35 -6.15 1.80
CA LEU A 56 16.79 -6.71 3.03
C LEU A 56 15.30 -6.39 3.11
N LEU A 57 14.46 -7.43 3.19
CA LEU A 57 13.01 -7.33 3.32
C LEU A 57 12.60 -7.72 4.74
N ILE A 58 12.16 -6.74 5.53
CA ILE A 58 11.84 -6.91 6.96
C ILE A 58 10.33 -6.95 7.14
N PHE A 59 9.84 -8.01 7.80
CA PHE A 59 8.44 -8.25 8.07
C PHE A 59 8.16 -8.27 9.57
N PHE A 60 7.48 -7.23 10.07
CA PHE A 60 6.87 -7.24 11.39
C PHE A 60 5.51 -7.95 11.37
N ASN A 61 4.89 -8.06 10.20
CA ASN A 61 3.61 -8.72 9.98
C ASN A 61 3.67 -9.65 8.76
N ASN A 62 2.99 -10.79 8.85
CA ASN A 62 2.97 -11.80 7.80
C ASN A 62 2.37 -11.27 6.49
N SER A 63 2.91 -11.74 5.36
CA SER A 63 2.37 -11.48 4.03
C SER A 63 2.72 -12.60 3.06
N LEU A 64 1.75 -12.99 2.23
CA LEU A 64 2.00 -13.91 1.12
C LEU A 64 2.45 -13.13 -0.13
N ARG A 65 1.60 -12.23 -0.63
CA ARG A 65 1.81 -11.53 -1.91
C ARG A 65 2.98 -10.57 -1.88
N THR A 66 3.08 -9.72 -0.85
CA THR A 66 4.21 -8.78 -0.71
C THR A 66 5.53 -9.53 -0.68
N ARG A 67 5.59 -10.64 0.08
CA ARG A 67 6.79 -11.48 0.15
C ARG A 67 7.20 -12.05 -1.20
N LEU A 68 6.25 -12.64 -1.94
CA LEU A 68 6.54 -13.26 -3.24
C LEU A 68 6.85 -12.23 -4.31
N SER A 69 6.02 -11.18 -4.44
CA SER A 69 6.18 -10.17 -5.50
C SER A 69 7.45 -9.36 -5.35
N THR A 70 7.79 -8.91 -4.12
CA THR A 70 8.98 -8.10 -3.90
C THR A 70 10.27 -8.91 -4.07
N GLN A 71 10.30 -10.18 -3.61
CA GLN A 71 11.43 -11.06 -3.89
C GLN A 71 11.60 -11.34 -5.38
N LYS A 72 10.49 -11.56 -6.10
CA LYS A 72 10.55 -11.76 -7.56
C LYS A 72 11.07 -10.52 -8.27
N ALA A 73 10.55 -9.34 -7.91
CA ALA A 73 11.02 -8.05 -8.46
C ALA A 73 12.52 -7.83 -8.22
N ALA A 74 13.00 -8.07 -7.01
CA ALA A 74 14.40 -7.94 -6.67
C ALA A 74 15.31 -8.88 -7.49
N ARG A 75 14.89 -10.14 -7.65
CA ARG A 75 15.62 -11.12 -8.47
C ARG A 75 15.64 -10.75 -9.96
N ASN A 76 14.58 -10.17 -10.50
CA ASN A 76 14.55 -9.70 -11.88
C ASN A 76 15.58 -8.59 -12.13
N LEU A 77 15.95 -7.86 -11.08
CA LEU A 77 16.99 -6.82 -11.13
C LEU A 77 18.39 -7.34 -10.76
N GLY A 78 18.53 -8.66 -10.50
CA GLY A 78 19.82 -9.27 -10.13
C GLY A 78 20.25 -9.05 -8.68
N LEU A 79 19.33 -8.61 -7.79
CA LEU A 79 19.61 -8.43 -6.37
C LEU A 79 19.66 -9.77 -5.63
N ASP A 80 20.60 -9.89 -4.70
CA ASP A 80 20.49 -10.86 -3.61
C ASP A 80 19.39 -10.43 -2.64
N VAL A 81 18.61 -11.39 -2.14
CA VAL A 81 17.44 -11.11 -1.31
C VAL A 81 17.58 -11.80 0.05
N VAL A 82 17.60 -11.00 1.10
CA VAL A 82 17.49 -11.47 2.48
C VAL A 82 16.10 -11.12 3.02
N VAL A 83 15.44 -12.09 3.62
CA VAL A 83 14.11 -11.89 4.24
C VAL A 83 14.21 -12.15 5.74
N LEU A 84 13.79 -11.16 6.53
CA LEU A 84 13.77 -11.23 7.98
C LEU A 84 12.32 -11.12 8.50
N ASP A 85 11.87 -12.15 9.20
CA ASP A 85 10.64 -12.13 10.02
C ASP A 85 11.02 -11.79 11.45
N VAL A 86 10.71 -10.58 11.89
CA VAL A 86 11.17 -10.04 13.20
C VAL A 86 10.75 -10.92 14.39
N ASN A 87 9.58 -11.57 14.32
CA ASN A 87 9.09 -12.39 15.45
C ASN A 87 9.28 -13.90 15.26
N GLN A 88 9.94 -14.34 14.18
CA GLN A 88 10.10 -15.77 13.87
C GLN A 88 11.51 -16.14 13.42
N GLY A 89 12.25 -15.23 12.83
CA GLY A 89 13.60 -15.43 12.28
C GLY A 89 14.72 -14.78 13.11
N ALA A 90 14.36 -14.00 14.11
CA ALA A 90 15.27 -13.31 15.02
C ALA A 90 14.63 -13.19 16.42
N TRP A 91 15.41 -12.71 17.37
CA TRP A 91 14.87 -12.34 18.69
C TRP A 91 13.94 -11.12 18.57
N LYS A 92 13.14 -10.91 19.64
CA LYS A 92 12.25 -9.76 19.72
C LYS A 92 13.04 -8.46 19.87
N LEU A 93 12.60 -7.43 19.15
CA LEU A 93 13.19 -6.10 19.19
C LEU A 93 12.39 -5.17 20.09
N GLU A 94 13.09 -4.37 20.88
CA GLU A 94 12.51 -3.23 21.59
C GLU A 94 12.43 -2.03 20.65
N THR A 95 11.29 -1.36 20.62
CA THR A 95 11.02 -0.21 19.74
C THR A 95 10.96 1.11 20.48
N GLU A 96 10.71 1.07 21.80
CA GLU A 96 10.43 2.24 22.62
C GLU A 96 11.69 2.72 23.34
N ARG A 97 11.95 4.03 23.28
CA ARG A 97 13.07 4.65 23.99
C ARG A 97 12.81 4.77 25.49
N GLY A 98 13.89 4.70 26.28
CA GLY A 98 13.85 4.96 27.72
C GLY A 98 13.31 3.80 28.56
N VAL A 99 13.03 2.66 27.95
CA VAL A 99 12.62 1.44 28.66
C VAL A 99 13.82 0.74 29.29
N VAL A 100 13.61 0.07 30.43
CA VAL A 100 14.57 -0.87 30.98
C VAL A 100 14.34 -2.21 30.31
N MET A 101 15.32 -2.73 29.59
CA MET A 101 15.20 -3.98 28.83
C MET A 101 15.42 -5.20 29.71
N ASP A 102 14.57 -5.41 30.72
CA ASP A 102 14.57 -6.53 31.66
C ASP A 102 13.52 -7.62 31.31
N GLY A 103 12.85 -7.49 30.17
CA GLY A 103 11.84 -8.42 29.66
C GLY A 103 12.36 -9.40 28.61
N ASP A 104 11.50 -9.74 27.65
CA ASP A 104 11.73 -10.77 26.64
C ASP A 104 12.31 -10.24 25.31
N LYS A 105 12.60 -8.93 25.21
CA LYS A 105 13.22 -8.29 24.05
C LYS A 105 14.74 -8.22 24.26
N SER A 106 15.49 -8.77 23.32
CA SER A 106 16.95 -8.97 23.48
C SER A 106 17.80 -7.85 22.91
N GLU A 107 17.25 -7.01 22.01
CA GLU A 107 17.98 -5.95 21.33
C GLU A 107 17.05 -4.76 21.05
N HIS A 108 17.58 -3.55 21.15
CA HIS A 108 16.81 -2.37 20.79
C HIS A 108 16.92 -2.11 19.30
N LEU A 109 15.84 -1.60 18.71
CA LEU A 109 15.77 -1.32 17.25
C LEU A 109 16.84 -0.32 16.79
N LEU A 110 17.28 0.58 17.67
CA LEU A 110 18.32 1.58 17.35
C LEU A 110 19.71 1.00 17.14
N GLU A 111 20.03 -0.14 17.75
CA GLU A 111 21.26 -0.89 17.49
C GLU A 111 21.03 -1.84 16.31
N ALA A 112 19.89 -2.49 16.24
CA ALA A 112 19.57 -3.46 15.20
C ALA A 112 19.55 -2.83 13.79
N ILE A 113 18.99 -1.61 13.63
CA ILE A 113 18.89 -0.95 12.31
C ILE A 113 20.26 -0.72 11.66
N PRO A 114 21.24 -0.04 12.27
CA PRO A 114 22.53 0.17 11.63
C PRO A 114 23.30 -1.13 11.41
N VAL A 115 23.13 -2.13 12.27
CA VAL A 115 23.73 -3.47 12.06
C VAL A 115 23.13 -4.12 10.81
N MET A 116 21.80 -4.19 10.69
CA MET A 116 21.13 -4.72 9.50
C MET A 116 21.52 -3.96 8.22
N ALA A 117 21.61 -2.63 8.30
CA ALA A 117 22.00 -1.76 7.20
C ALA A 117 23.44 -1.99 6.72
N SER A 118 24.33 -2.52 7.58
CA SER A 118 25.70 -2.86 7.18
C SER A 118 25.77 -4.09 6.26
N TYR A 119 24.72 -4.89 6.21
CA TYR A 119 24.65 -6.13 5.41
C TYR A 119 23.79 -6.01 4.14
N CYS A 120 23.27 -4.81 3.82
CA CYS A 120 22.43 -4.62 2.65
C CYS A 120 22.61 -3.23 2.03
N ASP A 121 22.11 -3.08 0.80
CA ASP A 121 22.13 -1.83 0.03
C ASP A 121 20.78 -1.12 0.04
N LEU A 122 19.69 -1.89 0.11
CA LEU A 122 18.29 -1.42 0.14
C LEU A 122 17.52 -2.09 1.27
N ILE A 123 16.55 -1.40 1.85
CA ILE A 123 15.72 -1.94 2.93
C ILE A 123 14.23 -1.76 2.60
N GLY A 124 13.49 -2.86 2.56
CA GLY A 124 12.02 -2.86 2.52
C GLY A 124 11.46 -3.16 3.92
N VAL A 125 10.52 -2.35 4.39
CA VAL A 125 9.91 -2.51 5.71
C VAL A 125 8.40 -2.72 5.57
N ARG A 126 7.88 -3.74 6.27
CA ARG A 126 6.45 -3.98 6.43
C ARG A 126 6.08 -3.96 7.89
N THR A 127 5.24 -2.99 8.28
CA THR A 127 4.80 -2.78 9.66
C THR A 127 3.38 -2.24 9.68
N PHE A 128 2.46 -2.89 10.40
CA PHE A 128 1.06 -2.49 10.45
C PHE A 128 0.76 -1.50 11.55
N ALA A 129 -0.36 -0.78 11.41
CA ALA A 129 -0.99 -0.05 12.50
C ALA A 129 -1.34 -0.98 13.66
N GLY A 130 -1.14 -0.50 14.88
CA GLY A 130 -1.59 -1.17 16.10
C GLY A 130 -3.11 -1.11 16.29
N LEU A 131 -3.77 -0.14 15.67
CA LEU A 131 -5.22 0.12 15.71
C LEU A 131 -5.74 0.40 17.14
N THR A 132 -4.89 0.89 18.00
CA THR A 132 -5.22 1.23 19.40
C THR A 132 -4.98 2.69 19.72
N ASP A 133 -3.98 3.29 19.11
CA ASP A 133 -3.60 4.69 19.28
C ASP A 133 -3.35 5.28 17.87
N ARG A 134 -4.25 6.19 17.47
CA ARG A 134 -4.17 6.82 16.14
C ARG A 134 -2.94 7.70 15.98
N GLU A 135 -2.55 8.43 17.01
CA GLU A 135 -1.40 9.34 16.94
C GLU A 135 -0.11 8.55 16.79
N ALA A 136 0.05 7.46 17.55
CA ALA A 136 1.20 6.57 17.44
C ALA A 136 1.27 5.88 16.07
N ASP A 137 0.14 5.38 15.54
CA ASP A 137 0.07 4.74 14.23
C ASP A 137 0.40 5.75 13.11
N TYR A 138 -0.16 6.96 13.15
CA TYR A 138 0.09 8.00 12.15
C TYR A 138 1.48 8.65 12.26
N ALA A 139 2.19 8.46 13.37
CA ALA A 139 3.59 8.84 13.52
C ALA A 139 4.54 7.87 12.79
N GLU A 140 4.06 6.72 12.28
CA GLU A 140 4.85 5.72 11.55
C GLU A 140 6.14 5.34 12.29
N HIS A 141 6.03 5.12 13.61
CA HIS A 141 7.16 5.05 14.55
C HIS A 141 8.27 4.09 14.11
N ILE A 142 7.94 2.87 13.68
CA ILE A 142 8.94 1.88 13.27
C ILE A 142 9.58 2.27 11.93
N LEU A 143 8.77 2.57 10.93
CA LEU A 143 9.27 2.92 9.59
C LEU A 143 10.17 4.15 9.62
N SER A 144 9.79 5.18 10.39
CA SER A 144 10.57 6.40 10.56
C SER A 144 11.95 6.17 11.18
N GLN A 145 12.07 5.18 12.08
CA GLN A 145 13.37 4.81 12.64
C GLN A 145 14.29 4.19 11.57
N PHE A 146 13.77 3.32 10.69
CA PHE A 146 14.55 2.77 9.58
C PHE A 146 15.03 3.87 8.63
N ILE A 147 14.17 4.80 8.26
CA ILE A 147 14.53 5.93 7.40
C ILE A 147 15.62 6.79 8.05
N ARG A 148 15.50 7.04 9.34
CA ARG A 148 16.41 7.92 10.07
C ARG A 148 17.77 7.32 10.36
N TYR A 149 17.85 6.02 10.66
CA TYR A 149 19.04 5.40 11.25
C TYR A 149 19.75 4.37 10.38
N SER A 150 19.15 3.93 9.25
CA SER A 150 19.79 2.94 8.39
C SER A 150 20.89 3.52 7.52
N GLY A 151 20.80 4.79 7.12
CA GLY A 151 21.67 5.36 6.10
C GLY A 151 21.56 4.67 4.72
N ARG A 152 20.52 3.86 4.51
CA ARG A 152 20.24 3.16 3.25
C ARG A 152 18.90 3.64 2.68
N PRO A 153 18.67 3.52 1.35
CA PRO A 153 17.36 3.72 0.80
C PRO A 153 16.32 2.76 1.42
N VAL A 154 15.17 3.33 1.82
CA VAL A 154 14.10 2.60 2.49
C VAL A 154 12.80 2.72 1.71
N PHE A 155 12.12 1.60 1.47
CA PHE A 155 10.79 1.59 0.88
C PHE A 155 9.76 0.89 1.77
N SER A 156 8.55 1.44 1.78
CA SER A 156 7.42 0.83 2.48
C SER A 156 6.85 -0.34 1.66
N MET A 157 6.83 -1.52 2.27
CA MET A 157 6.10 -2.68 1.74
C MET A 157 4.65 -2.75 2.23
N GLU A 158 4.30 -1.99 3.20
CA GLU A 158 3.06 -1.57 3.83
C GLU A 158 3.41 -1.03 5.21
N SER A 159 2.89 0.13 5.55
CA SER A 159 3.07 0.77 6.85
C SER A 159 1.74 0.90 7.60
N ALA A 160 1.72 1.64 8.70
CA ALA A 160 0.51 1.88 9.45
C ALA A 160 -0.53 2.66 8.62
N THR A 161 -0.09 3.61 7.80
CA THR A 161 -0.98 4.52 7.07
C THR A 161 -0.96 4.35 5.56
N ALA A 162 0.07 3.69 4.98
CA ALA A 162 0.26 3.64 3.54
C ALA A 162 0.73 2.27 3.01
N HIS A 163 0.30 1.94 1.78
CA HIS A 163 0.77 0.78 1.02
C HIS A 163 1.08 1.18 -0.44
N PRO A 164 2.15 1.98 -0.67
CA PRO A 164 2.41 2.61 -1.97
C PRO A 164 2.66 1.62 -3.09
N LEU A 165 3.34 0.50 -2.83
CA LEU A 165 3.55 -0.57 -3.83
C LEU A 165 2.23 -1.21 -4.31
N GLN A 166 1.22 -1.31 -3.43
CA GLN A 166 -0.10 -1.78 -3.83
C GLN A 166 -0.80 -0.74 -4.71
N ALA A 167 -0.87 0.50 -4.24
CA ALA A 167 -1.58 1.55 -4.97
C ALA A 167 -0.96 1.83 -6.36
N PHE A 168 0.36 1.69 -6.50
CA PHE A 168 0.99 1.75 -7.82
C PHE A 168 0.62 0.55 -8.71
N ALA A 169 0.54 -0.65 -8.15
CA ALA A 169 0.05 -1.83 -8.89
C ALA A 169 -1.41 -1.67 -9.32
N ASP A 170 -2.25 -1.07 -8.46
CA ASP A 170 -3.64 -0.77 -8.75
C ASP A 170 -3.74 0.24 -9.91
N LEU A 171 -2.93 1.30 -9.90
CA LEU A 171 -2.89 2.29 -10.98
C LEU A 171 -2.40 1.68 -12.30
N ILE A 172 -1.35 0.86 -12.28
CA ILE A 172 -0.89 0.11 -13.48
C ILE A 172 -2.05 -0.73 -14.05
N THR A 173 -2.81 -1.41 -13.17
CA THR A 173 -3.92 -2.26 -13.59
C THR A 173 -5.07 -1.44 -14.20
N ILE A 174 -5.40 -0.30 -13.60
CA ILE A 174 -6.40 0.62 -14.16
C ILE A 174 -5.96 1.14 -15.53
N GLU A 175 -4.70 1.55 -15.67
CA GLU A 175 -4.13 2.04 -16.94
C GLU A 175 -4.21 1.01 -18.05
N GLU A 176 -3.94 -0.26 -17.75
CA GLU A 176 -4.00 -1.37 -18.71
C GLU A 176 -5.42 -1.73 -19.17
N HIS A 177 -6.44 -1.44 -18.35
CA HIS A 177 -7.81 -1.87 -18.61
C HIS A 177 -8.81 -0.73 -18.79
N LYS A 178 -8.38 0.54 -18.67
CA LYS A 178 -9.27 1.68 -18.89
C LYS A 178 -9.73 1.75 -20.34
N ARG A 179 -11.02 2.10 -20.53
CA ARG A 179 -11.66 2.20 -21.84
C ARG A 179 -11.85 3.64 -22.29
N LYS A 180 -11.51 4.61 -21.44
CA LYS A 180 -11.55 6.05 -21.70
C LYS A 180 -10.41 6.75 -20.96
N PRO A 181 -9.97 7.93 -21.39
CA PRO A 181 -8.82 8.62 -20.78
C PRO A 181 -9.00 8.85 -19.28
N ARG A 182 -10.16 9.34 -18.84
CA ARG A 182 -10.48 9.62 -17.43
C ARG A 182 -11.63 8.71 -16.96
N PRO A 183 -11.32 7.50 -16.47
CA PRO A 183 -12.34 6.57 -15.97
C PRO A 183 -12.89 7.03 -14.63
N LYS A 184 -14.16 6.69 -14.33
CA LYS A 184 -14.73 6.80 -12.99
C LYS A 184 -14.29 5.59 -12.17
N VAL A 185 -13.54 5.85 -11.11
CA VAL A 185 -13.00 4.85 -10.19
C VAL A 185 -13.66 5.01 -8.82
N VAL A 186 -14.25 3.95 -8.29
CA VAL A 186 -14.92 3.96 -7.00
C VAL A 186 -14.12 3.13 -6.00
N LEU A 187 -13.62 3.77 -4.96
CA LEU A 187 -13.14 3.10 -3.75
C LEU A 187 -14.33 2.86 -2.82
N THR A 188 -14.72 1.61 -2.63
CA THR A 188 -15.84 1.27 -1.73
C THR A 188 -15.38 0.53 -0.48
N TRP A 189 -15.88 0.95 0.67
CA TRP A 189 -15.83 0.13 1.87
C TRP A 189 -16.67 -1.14 1.66
N ALA A 190 -16.27 -2.22 2.33
CA ALA A 190 -17.01 -3.47 2.37
C ALA A 190 -16.86 -4.12 3.75
N PRO A 191 -17.84 -4.93 4.22
CA PRO A 191 -17.83 -5.49 5.56
C PRO A 191 -16.70 -6.51 5.78
N HIS A 192 -16.25 -6.61 7.03
CA HIS A 192 -15.24 -7.59 7.44
C HIS A 192 -15.38 -7.90 8.94
N PRO A 193 -15.12 -9.17 9.40
CA PRO A 193 -15.30 -9.55 10.80
C PRO A 193 -14.25 -8.99 11.74
N ARG A 194 -13.11 -8.54 11.21
CA ARG A 194 -11.98 -7.99 11.99
C ARG A 194 -11.67 -6.58 11.55
N ALA A 195 -11.13 -5.77 12.47
CA ALA A 195 -10.54 -4.50 12.15
C ALA A 195 -9.32 -4.68 11.24
N LEU A 196 -9.23 -3.88 10.18
CA LEU A 196 -8.11 -3.84 9.25
C LEU A 196 -7.55 -2.42 9.17
N PRO A 197 -6.23 -2.26 8.91
CA PRO A 197 -5.59 -0.96 8.75
C PRO A 197 -6.20 -0.13 7.59
N GLN A 198 -6.03 1.19 7.68
CA GLN A 198 -6.42 2.12 6.62
C GLN A 198 -5.35 2.27 5.53
N ALA A 199 -4.19 1.63 5.66
CA ALA A 199 -3.05 1.80 4.76
C ALA A 199 -3.38 1.63 3.27
N VAL A 200 -4.13 0.58 2.91
CA VAL A 200 -4.50 0.31 1.50
C VAL A 200 -5.48 1.36 0.97
N PRO A 201 -6.65 1.63 1.61
CA PRO A 201 -7.58 2.63 1.09
C PRO A 201 -6.99 4.05 1.11
N ASN A 202 -6.16 4.41 2.08
CA ASN A 202 -5.45 5.67 2.11
C ASN A 202 -4.55 5.83 0.87
N SER A 203 -3.66 4.87 0.62
CA SER A 203 -2.79 4.92 -0.54
C SER A 203 -3.57 4.86 -1.85
N PHE A 204 -4.61 4.04 -1.94
CA PHE A 204 -5.45 4.01 -3.13
C PHE A 204 -6.03 5.40 -3.42
N ALA A 205 -6.63 6.06 -2.41
CA ALA A 205 -7.19 7.39 -2.57
C ALA A 205 -6.13 8.43 -2.97
N GLU A 206 -4.98 8.44 -2.30
CA GLU A 206 -3.85 9.34 -2.58
C GLU A 206 -3.36 9.19 -4.04
N TRP A 207 -3.15 7.95 -4.50
CA TRP A 207 -2.64 7.68 -5.86
C TRP A 207 -3.67 7.98 -6.94
N MET A 208 -4.95 7.63 -6.72
CA MET A 208 -6.01 7.91 -7.69
C MET A 208 -6.28 9.42 -7.82
N ARG A 209 -6.12 10.20 -6.75
CA ARG A 209 -6.19 11.67 -6.82
C ARG A 209 -5.05 12.29 -7.62
N ALA A 210 -3.87 11.68 -7.59
CA ALA A 210 -2.72 12.14 -8.38
C ALA A 210 -2.81 11.71 -9.85
N ALA A 211 -3.61 10.69 -10.14
CA ALA A 211 -3.82 10.18 -11.50
C ALA A 211 -5.00 10.90 -12.19
N ASP A 212 -5.08 10.76 -13.52
CA ASP A 212 -6.19 11.32 -14.31
C ASP A 212 -7.41 10.41 -14.28
N VAL A 213 -8.06 10.32 -13.11
CA VAL A 213 -9.29 9.54 -12.88
C VAL A 213 -10.35 10.39 -12.18
N ASP A 214 -11.62 10.00 -12.29
CA ASP A 214 -12.74 10.55 -11.52
C ASP A 214 -12.94 9.67 -10.28
N LEU A 215 -12.26 10.02 -9.17
CA LEU A 215 -12.32 9.25 -7.93
C LEU A 215 -13.58 9.56 -7.13
N VAL A 216 -14.29 8.52 -6.73
CA VAL A 216 -15.35 8.56 -5.73
C VAL A 216 -14.99 7.61 -4.58
N VAL A 217 -15.06 8.09 -3.34
CA VAL A 217 -14.90 7.26 -2.14
C VAL A 217 -16.28 7.04 -1.51
N THR A 218 -16.64 5.78 -1.25
CA THR A 218 -17.92 5.46 -0.63
C THR A 218 -17.78 4.52 0.55
N HIS A 219 -18.45 4.85 1.64
CA HIS A 219 -18.38 4.14 2.91
C HIS A 219 -19.56 4.51 3.82
N PRO A 220 -19.92 3.70 4.83
CA PRO A 220 -20.86 4.09 5.87
C PRO A 220 -20.33 5.24 6.71
N GLU A 221 -21.22 5.99 7.36
CA GLU A 221 -20.82 7.03 8.32
C GLU A 221 -19.90 6.47 9.42
N GLY A 222 -18.85 7.23 9.77
CA GLY A 222 -17.85 6.85 10.75
C GLY A 222 -16.64 6.10 10.17
N TYR A 223 -16.62 5.85 8.85
CA TYR A 223 -15.49 5.27 8.13
C TYR A 223 -14.77 6.29 7.23
N GLU A 224 -14.95 7.58 7.47
CA GLU A 224 -14.28 8.67 6.76
C GLU A 224 -12.76 8.51 6.86
N LEU A 225 -12.09 8.34 5.72
CA LEU A 225 -10.63 8.35 5.65
C LEU A 225 -10.07 9.74 5.97
N ASP A 226 -8.82 9.80 6.41
CA ASP A 226 -8.19 11.07 6.74
C ASP A 226 -8.13 12.00 5.50
N PRO A 227 -8.53 13.28 5.65
CA PRO A 227 -8.46 14.29 4.58
C PRO A 227 -7.07 14.40 3.92
N LEU A 228 -6.01 14.05 4.63
CA LEU A 228 -4.65 13.99 4.07
C LEU A 228 -4.59 13.12 2.81
N PHE A 229 -5.31 11.99 2.81
CA PHE A 229 -5.30 11.02 1.69
C PHE A 229 -6.43 11.25 0.69
N VAL A 230 -7.64 11.53 1.18
CA VAL A 230 -8.83 11.72 0.30
C VAL A 230 -8.86 13.10 -0.35
N GLY A 231 -8.34 14.15 0.33
CA GLY A 231 -8.34 15.52 -0.14
C GLY A 231 -9.71 16.01 -0.58
N ASP A 232 -9.82 16.39 -1.85
CA ASP A 232 -11.01 16.92 -2.51
C ASP A 232 -11.81 15.85 -3.29
N ALA A 233 -11.46 14.55 -3.15
CA ALA A 233 -12.22 13.48 -3.78
C ALA A 233 -13.68 13.47 -3.31
N ARG A 234 -14.59 13.20 -4.23
CA ARG A 234 -16.01 13.10 -3.89
C ARG A 234 -16.25 11.94 -2.93
N VAL A 235 -16.89 12.22 -1.79
CA VAL A 235 -17.38 11.22 -0.85
C VAL A 235 -18.88 11.01 -1.07
N GLU A 236 -19.32 9.75 -1.15
CA GLU A 236 -20.72 9.37 -1.30
C GLU A 236 -21.06 8.31 -0.24
N TYR A 237 -22.10 8.55 0.56
CA TYR A 237 -22.53 7.64 1.62
C TYR A 237 -23.54 6.58 1.14
N ASP A 238 -24.02 6.70 -0.09
CA ASP A 238 -24.86 5.72 -0.76
C ASP A 238 -24.01 4.95 -1.78
N GLN A 239 -23.72 3.68 -1.48
CA GLN A 239 -22.89 2.83 -2.34
C GLN A 239 -23.49 2.67 -3.74
N ARG A 240 -24.81 2.54 -3.84
CA ARG A 240 -25.50 2.37 -5.13
C ARG A 240 -25.33 3.60 -6.02
N ARG A 241 -25.49 4.80 -5.45
CA ARG A 241 -25.24 6.06 -6.16
C ARG A 241 -23.78 6.23 -6.56
N ALA A 242 -22.85 5.79 -5.70
CA ALA A 242 -21.43 5.81 -6.03
C ALA A 242 -21.13 4.94 -7.25
N PHE A 243 -21.78 3.78 -7.35
CA PHE A 243 -21.54 2.81 -8.43
C PHE A 243 -22.12 3.23 -9.79
N GLU A 244 -23.15 4.09 -9.83
CA GLU A 244 -23.76 4.53 -11.09
C GLU A 244 -22.72 5.03 -12.09
N GLY A 245 -22.62 4.33 -13.23
CA GLY A 245 -21.70 4.68 -14.32
C GLY A 245 -20.22 4.54 -14.02
N ALA A 246 -19.82 3.84 -12.94
CA ALA A 246 -18.43 3.56 -12.63
C ALA A 246 -17.78 2.63 -13.70
N ASP A 247 -16.49 2.82 -13.95
CA ASP A 247 -15.68 1.99 -14.85
C ASP A 247 -14.82 0.98 -14.07
N PHE A 248 -14.48 1.32 -12.80
CA PHE A 248 -13.74 0.45 -11.88
C PHE A 248 -14.36 0.53 -10.50
N ILE A 249 -14.50 -0.63 -9.85
CA ILE A 249 -14.90 -0.78 -8.45
C ILE A 249 -13.75 -1.41 -7.68
N TYR A 250 -13.14 -0.66 -6.77
CA TYR A 250 -12.12 -1.16 -5.85
C TYR A 250 -12.74 -1.36 -4.47
N ALA A 251 -12.98 -2.62 -4.10
CA ALA A 251 -13.55 -2.93 -2.80
C ALA A 251 -12.45 -3.15 -1.75
N LYS A 252 -12.62 -2.57 -0.57
CA LYS A 252 -11.70 -2.77 0.55
C LYS A 252 -12.39 -2.59 1.88
N ASN A 253 -12.07 -3.41 2.86
CA ASN A 253 -12.41 -3.13 4.24
C ASN A 253 -11.35 -2.28 4.92
N TRP A 254 -11.77 -1.38 5.79
CA TRP A 254 -10.92 -0.72 6.78
C TRP A 254 -11.72 -0.49 8.07
N SER A 255 -11.03 -0.43 9.21
CA SER A 255 -11.61 -0.08 10.51
C SER A 255 -11.87 1.42 10.62
N CYS A 256 -12.65 1.83 11.61
CA CYS A 256 -12.94 3.24 11.87
C CYS A 256 -11.63 4.05 11.97
N PRO A 257 -11.42 5.06 11.10
CA PRO A 257 -10.19 5.85 11.09
C PRO A 257 -10.10 6.90 12.20
N GLY A 258 -11.18 7.05 12.98
CA GLY A 258 -11.21 8.00 14.09
C GLY A 258 -11.29 9.48 13.67
N VAL A 259 -11.59 9.78 12.42
CA VAL A 259 -11.71 11.17 11.92
C VAL A 259 -12.93 11.86 12.51
N THR A 260 -14.11 11.28 12.35
CA THR A 260 -15.38 11.78 12.90
C THR A 260 -15.73 11.16 14.26
N ARG A 261 -15.12 10.01 14.58
CA ARG A 261 -15.36 9.21 15.79
C ARG A 261 -14.04 8.81 16.47
N PRO A 262 -13.30 9.75 17.09
CA PRO A 262 -11.96 9.46 17.65
C PRO A 262 -11.92 8.31 18.66
N ALA A 263 -12.97 8.15 19.49
CA ALA A 263 -13.09 7.08 20.48
C ALA A 263 -13.26 5.68 19.87
N ASP A 264 -13.59 5.60 18.58
CA ASP A 264 -13.81 4.36 17.85
C ASP A 264 -12.65 3.99 16.91
N TYR A 265 -11.54 4.72 16.98
CA TYR A 265 -10.35 4.40 16.18
C TYR A 265 -10.01 2.92 16.24
N GLY A 266 -9.73 2.33 15.08
CA GLY A 266 -9.34 0.93 14.97
C GLY A 266 -10.46 -0.10 15.18
N LYS A 267 -11.71 0.33 15.45
CA LYS A 267 -12.83 -0.60 15.69
C LYS A 267 -13.60 -0.94 14.42
N VAL A 268 -14.27 -2.09 14.45
CA VAL A 268 -15.34 -2.43 13.50
C VAL A 268 -16.64 -1.87 14.06
N ILE A 269 -17.14 -0.77 13.48
CA ILE A 269 -18.37 -0.08 13.94
C ILE A 269 -19.60 -0.43 13.09
N SER A 270 -19.41 -1.08 11.92
CA SER A 270 -20.47 -1.62 11.09
C SER A 270 -20.11 -3.01 10.57
N ARG A 271 -21.11 -3.86 10.42
CA ARG A 271 -21.04 -5.16 9.73
C ARG A 271 -22.20 -5.30 8.75
N ASP A 272 -22.64 -4.17 8.23
CA ASP A 272 -23.74 -4.11 7.29
C ASP A 272 -23.37 -4.83 5.99
N MET A 273 -24.08 -5.94 5.74
CA MET A 273 -23.86 -6.80 4.57
C MET A 273 -24.44 -6.20 3.29
N ASP A 274 -25.26 -5.16 3.37
CA ASP A 274 -25.75 -4.44 2.19
C ASP A 274 -24.60 -3.73 1.42
N TRP A 275 -23.43 -3.59 2.07
CA TRP A 275 -22.20 -3.10 1.45
C TRP A 275 -21.36 -4.18 0.75
N THR A 276 -21.83 -5.42 0.69
CA THR A 276 -21.21 -6.48 -0.10
C THR A 276 -21.33 -6.16 -1.59
N VAL A 277 -20.23 -6.17 -2.31
CA VAL A 277 -20.26 -5.97 -3.77
C VAL A 277 -20.80 -7.23 -4.44
N ASP A 278 -22.01 -7.16 -4.98
CA ASP A 278 -22.70 -8.25 -5.67
C ASP A 278 -23.09 -7.85 -7.11
N GLU A 279 -23.75 -8.75 -7.82
CA GLU A 279 -24.18 -8.56 -9.19
C GLU A 279 -25.20 -7.42 -9.32
N ALA A 280 -26.04 -7.21 -8.31
CA ALA A 280 -27.04 -6.14 -8.32
C ALA A 280 -26.36 -4.76 -8.21
N HIS A 281 -25.28 -4.66 -7.44
CA HIS A 281 -24.45 -3.46 -7.37
C HIS A 281 -23.67 -3.25 -8.68
N MET A 282 -23.03 -4.30 -9.20
CA MET A 282 -22.28 -4.22 -10.45
C MET A 282 -23.14 -3.87 -11.67
N ALA A 283 -24.42 -4.25 -11.67
CA ALA A 283 -25.37 -3.88 -12.73
C ALA A 283 -25.65 -2.37 -12.83
N LEU A 284 -25.36 -1.57 -11.80
CA LEU A 284 -25.49 -0.11 -11.81
C LEU A 284 -24.31 0.58 -12.52
N THR A 285 -23.23 -0.12 -12.73
CA THR A 285 -21.97 0.43 -13.28
C THR A 285 -21.99 0.51 -14.81
N ASN A 286 -20.98 1.12 -15.37
CA ASN A 286 -20.71 1.09 -16.82
C ASN A 286 -19.91 -0.17 -17.22
N ASP A 287 -20.45 -1.36 -16.92
CA ASP A 287 -19.74 -2.64 -17.09
C ASP A 287 -18.33 -2.59 -16.45
N ALA A 288 -18.30 -2.19 -15.17
CA ALA A 288 -17.07 -1.93 -14.46
C ALA A 288 -16.22 -3.20 -14.25
N CYS A 289 -14.91 -3.00 -14.23
CA CYS A 289 -13.99 -3.99 -13.70
C CYS A 289 -14.02 -3.99 -12.17
N PHE A 290 -13.99 -5.18 -11.57
CA PHE A 290 -13.86 -5.37 -10.12
C PHE A 290 -12.39 -5.55 -9.73
N MET A 291 -11.96 -4.86 -8.66
CA MET A 291 -10.60 -4.90 -8.11
C MET A 291 -10.61 -5.10 -6.59
N HIS A 292 -9.58 -5.77 -6.09
CA HIS A 292 -9.32 -5.95 -4.66
C HIS A 292 -7.90 -6.47 -4.43
N CYS A 293 -7.13 -5.84 -3.56
CA CYS A 293 -5.72 -6.18 -3.27
C CYS A 293 -5.46 -7.60 -2.72
N LEU A 294 -6.49 -8.36 -2.40
CA LEU A 294 -6.41 -9.67 -1.75
C LEU A 294 -5.62 -9.65 -0.40
N PRO A 295 -5.89 -10.55 0.56
CA PRO A 295 -6.90 -11.61 0.51
C PRO A 295 -8.33 -11.04 0.61
N VAL A 296 -9.26 -11.69 -0.03
CA VAL A 296 -10.68 -11.32 -0.03
C VAL A 296 -11.53 -12.35 0.72
N ARG A 297 -12.58 -11.90 1.37
CA ARG A 297 -13.60 -12.78 1.95
C ARG A 297 -14.79 -12.85 1.02
N ARG A 298 -14.95 -13.98 0.35
CA ARG A 298 -16.07 -14.26 -0.55
C ARG A 298 -17.40 -14.20 0.21
N ASN A 299 -18.42 -13.70 -0.46
CA ASN A 299 -19.77 -13.56 0.04
C ASN A 299 -19.89 -12.70 1.32
N MET A 300 -18.86 -11.89 1.56
CA MET A 300 -18.82 -10.86 2.58
C MET A 300 -18.34 -9.51 2.01
N ILE A 301 -17.17 -9.49 1.37
CA ILE A 301 -16.66 -8.31 0.67
C ILE A 301 -17.24 -8.24 -0.74
N VAL A 302 -17.27 -9.39 -1.41
CA VAL A 302 -17.72 -9.54 -2.79
C VAL A 302 -18.35 -10.91 -2.98
N SER A 303 -19.39 -11.01 -3.82
CA SER A 303 -20.03 -12.28 -4.16
C SER A 303 -19.10 -13.17 -5.00
N ASP A 304 -19.34 -14.49 -4.97
CA ASP A 304 -18.63 -15.45 -5.83
C ASP A 304 -18.81 -15.09 -7.31
N ALA A 305 -20.00 -14.73 -7.73
CA ALA A 305 -20.28 -14.41 -9.12
C ALA A 305 -19.51 -13.18 -9.63
N VAL A 306 -19.31 -12.15 -8.80
CA VAL A 306 -18.55 -10.96 -9.18
C VAL A 306 -17.05 -11.26 -9.26
N ILE A 307 -16.47 -11.92 -8.23
CA ILE A 307 -15.02 -12.18 -8.21
C ILE A 307 -14.59 -13.22 -9.26
N GLU A 308 -15.47 -14.10 -9.68
CA GLU A 308 -15.22 -15.10 -10.73
C GLU A 308 -15.61 -14.62 -12.13
N SER A 309 -16.18 -13.42 -12.23
CA SER A 309 -16.59 -12.86 -13.52
C SER A 309 -15.39 -12.53 -14.41
N PRO A 310 -15.57 -12.46 -15.75
CA PRO A 310 -14.53 -12.00 -16.68
C PRO A 310 -14.10 -10.54 -16.45
N ARG A 311 -14.85 -9.77 -15.64
CA ARG A 311 -14.55 -8.39 -15.28
C ARG A 311 -13.73 -8.27 -13.99
N SER A 312 -13.42 -9.38 -13.34
CA SER A 312 -12.58 -9.40 -12.13
C SER A 312 -11.09 -9.27 -12.52
N LEU A 313 -10.45 -8.23 -12.01
CA LEU A 313 -9.03 -7.95 -12.24
C LEU A 313 -8.14 -8.29 -11.05
N VAL A 314 -8.64 -9.01 -10.05
CA VAL A 314 -7.88 -9.32 -8.82
C VAL A 314 -6.57 -10.09 -9.08
N ILE A 315 -6.51 -10.90 -10.13
CA ILE A 315 -5.29 -11.64 -10.51
C ILE A 315 -4.32 -10.76 -11.31
N PRO A 316 -4.72 -10.04 -12.38
CA PRO A 316 -3.88 -9.03 -13.02
C PRO A 316 -3.32 -7.99 -12.04
N GLU A 317 -4.14 -7.46 -11.13
CA GLU A 317 -3.76 -6.53 -10.07
C GLU A 317 -2.68 -7.13 -9.15
N ALA A 318 -2.86 -8.37 -8.69
CA ALA A 318 -1.87 -9.07 -7.89
C ALA A 318 -0.56 -9.33 -8.65
N ALA A 319 -0.62 -9.60 -9.95
CA ALA A 319 0.55 -9.77 -10.81
C ALA A 319 1.33 -8.46 -11.00
N ASN A 320 0.64 -7.33 -11.12
CA ASN A 320 1.26 -6.01 -11.27
C ASN A 320 2.04 -5.55 -10.03
N ARG A 321 1.90 -6.22 -8.88
CA ARG A 321 2.73 -5.95 -7.70
C ARG A 321 4.21 -6.24 -7.91
N GLU A 322 4.55 -7.23 -8.73
CA GLU A 322 5.93 -7.48 -9.16
C GLU A 322 6.47 -6.30 -9.97
N ILE A 323 5.67 -5.81 -10.93
CA ILE A 323 6.06 -4.68 -11.79
C ILE A 323 6.24 -3.40 -10.97
N SER A 324 5.28 -3.07 -10.12
CA SER A 324 5.34 -1.93 -9.20
C SER A 324 6.62 -1.95 -8.35
N ALA A 325 6.93 -3.10 -7.74
CA ALA A 325 8.14 -3.26 -6.93
C ALA A 325 9.41 -3.17 -7.78
N THR A 326 9.41 -3.67 -9.03
CA THR A 326 10.57 -3.61 -9.92
C THR A 326 10.90 -2.16 -10.31
N VAL A 327 9.89 -1.34 -10.66
CA VAL A 327 10.09 0.10 -10.94
C VAL A 327 10.75 0.81 -9.75
N VAL A 328 10.20 0.61 -8.56
CA VAL A 328 10.71 1.26 -7.33
C VAL A 328 12.14 0.84 -7.02
N LEU A 329 12.40 -0.46 -6.97
CA LEU A 329 13.74 -0.99 -6.69
C LEU A 329 14.76 -0.55 -7.75
N LYS A 330 14.37 -0.55 -9.05
CA LYS A 330 15.23 -0.04 -10.14
C LYS A 330 15.64 1.41 -9.89
N ARG A 331 14.69 2.29 -9.59
CA ARG A 331 14.97 3.71 -9.34
C ARG A 331 15.83 3.92 -8.12
N MET A 332 15.61 3.16 -7.05
CA MET A 332 16.48 3.18 -5.87
C MET A 332 17.90 2.71 -6.19
N LEU A 333 18.05 1.66 -7.00
CA LEU A 333 19.36 1.17 -7.44
C LEU A 333 20.10 2.19 -8.30
N GLN A 334 19.40 2.97 -9.10
CA GLN A 334 19.98 4.03 -9.91
C GLN A 334 20.40 5.27 -9.10
N ALA A 335 19.87 5.41 -7.88
CA ALA A 335 20.22 6.48 -6.94
C ALA A 335 21.42 6.11 -6.02
N LEU A 336 21.90 4.85 -6.03
CA LEU A 336 23.10 4.38 -5.33
C LEU A 336 24.38 4.66 -6.13
#